data_eacf3f21c5d43741aed2930cf917c2c6
#
_entry.id   eacf3f21c5d43741aed2930cf917c2c6
#
_cell.length_a   1.000
_cell.length_b   1.000
_cell.length_c   1.000
_cell.angle_alpha   90.00
_cell.angle_beta   90.00
_cell.angle_gamma   90.00
#
_symmetry.space_group_name_H-M   'P 1'
#
loop_
_entity.id
_entity.type
_entity.pdbx_description
1 polymer ?
#
loop_
_entity_poly.entity_id
_entity_poly.type
_entity_poly.pdbx_seq_one_letter_code
_entity_poly.pdbx_strand_id
1 'polypeptide(L)'
;MTKEEYIKHLLEDPVYAIMGNEELCLGRSNMDVAKELIAAGVTIIQYREKHKKWRAKYEEAKAIAQLCHDHNVTFIMNDSTDLAIACGADGIHVGQDDAPAQIVRQLAGPDVFIGVSTNTIDEMKQALADGADYVGFGPMFPTQSKKDADEVVTPEAKAYALHYELPVVTIGGVSLENIRSLYDEGFRSFAMISAIVGQKDIKGAVEKIRQTLGR
;
A
#
# COMPACT_ATOMS: atom_id res chain seq x y z
N MET A 1 13.79 -1.50 10.81
CA MET A 1 13.52 -0.11 10.33
C MET A 1 12.69 0.60 11.37
N THR A 2 12.85 1.92 11.59
CA THR A 2 12.03 2.71 12.55
C THR A 2 10.76 3.22 11.89
N LYS A 3 9.75 3.62 12.67
CA LYS A 3 8.53 4.26 12.12
C LYS A 3 8.84 5.51 11.31
N GLU A 4 9.82 6.30 11.73
CA GLU A 4 10.26 7.51 11.02
C GLU A 4 10.82 7.17 9.64
N GLU A 5 11.58 6.08 9.51
CA GLU A 5 12.08 5.60 8.22
C GLU A 5 10.96 5.11 7.31
N TYR A 6 9.90 4.47 7.85
CA TYR A 6 8.72 4.07 7.07
C TYR A 6 7.95 5.27 6.54
N ILE A 7 7.73 6.27 7.41
CA ILE A 7 7.07 7.52 7.00
C ILE A 7 7.90 8.23 5.93
N LYS A 8 9.22 8.23 6.07
CA LYS A 8 10.14 8.79 5.07
C LYS A 8 9.99 8.08 3.72
N HIS A 9 10.03 6.74 3.69
CA HIS A 9 9.78 5.97 2.46
C HIS A 9 8.43 6.32 1.83
N LEU A 10 7.39 6.47 2.65
CA LEU A 10 6.04 6.78 2.21
C LEU A 10 5.91 8.18 1.57
N LEU A 11 6.68 9.15 2.03
CA LEU A 11 6.59 10.55 1.59
C LEU A 11 7.61 10.92 0.52
N GLU A 12 8.78 10.27 0.49
CA GLU A 12 9.85 10.59 -0.47
C GLU A 12 9.64 9.91 -1.82
N ASP A 13 9.08 8.69 -1.88
CA ASP A 13 8.72 8.03 -3.14
C ASP A 13 7.21 8.12 -3.36
N PRO A 14 6.74 8.63 -4.50
CA PRO A 14 5.30 8.66 -4.80
C PRO A 14 4.71 7.27 -5.02
N VAL A 15 5.55 6.23 -5.20
CA VAL A 15 5.14 4.89 -5.58
C VAL A 15 4.99 3.98 -4.37
N TYR A 16 3.75 3.58 -4.09
CA TYR A 16 3.42 2.51 -3.16
C TYR A 16 2.92 1.31 -3.97
N ALA A 17 3.73 0.26 -4.11
CA ALA A 17 3.37 -0.88 -4.94
C ALA A 17 2.58 -1.92 -4.14
N ILE A 18 1.43 -2.35 -4.68
CA ILE A 18 0.64 -3.46 -4.13
C ILE A 18 0.74 -4.64 -5.10
N MET A 19 1.11 -5.82 -4.59
CA MET A 19 1.25 -7.06 -5.34
C MET A 19 0.66 -8.25 -4.57
N GLY A 20 0.56 -9.42 -5.19
CA GLY A 20 0.18 -10.66 -4.48
C GLY A 20 -0.86 -11.51 -5.20
N ASN A 21 -1.39 -11.06 -6.34
CA ASN A 21 -2.28 -11.86 -7.17
C ASN A 21 -1.60 -12.09 -8.53
N GLU A 22 -1.33 -13.36 -8.86
CA GLU A 22 -0.67 -13.74 -10.11
C GLU A 22 -1.44 -13.27 -11.36
N GLU A 23 -2.77 -13.26 -11.33
CA GLU A 23 -3.59 -12.72 -12.43
C GLU A 23 -3.32 -11.23 -12.65
N LEU A 24 -3.25 -10.45 -11.58
CA LEU A 24 -2.93 -9.02 -11.64
C LEU A 24 -1.47 -8.77 -12.02
N CYS A 25 -0.60 -9.74 -11.79
CA CYS A 25 0.83 -9.70 -12.09
C CYS A 25 1.18 -10.33 -13.46
N LEU A 26 0.21 -10.54 -14.35
CA LEU A 26 0.39 -11.16 -15.65
C LEU A 26 0.99 -12.58 -15.60
N GLY A 27 0.65 -13.37 -14.59
CA GLY A 27 1.15 -14.73 -14.38
C GLY A 27 2.58 -14.83 -13.83
N ARG A 28 3.20 -13.71 -13.45
CA ARG A 28 4.52 -13.72 -12.80
C ARG A 28 4.39 -14.15 -11.34
N SER A 29 5.41 -14.84 -10.84
CA SER A 29 5.48 -15.15 -9.41
C SER A 29 5.60 -13.89 -8.56
N ASN A 30 5.06 -13.90 -7.33
CA ASN A 30 5.20 -12.76 -6.40
C ASN A 30 6.67 -12.46 -6.09
N MET A 31 7.53 -13.48 -6.05
CA MET A 31 8.96 -13.31 -5.82
C MET A 31 9.63 -12.55 -6.99
N ASP A 32 9.29 -12.86 -8.24
CA ASP A 32 9.85 -12.18 -9.40
C ASP A 32 9.34 -10.74 -9.46
N VAL A 33 8.06 -10.51 -9.19
CA VAL A 33 7.48 -9.16 -9.10
C VAL A 33 8.17 -8.33 -8.01
N ALA A 34 8.42 -8.90 -6.83
CA ALA A 34 9.14 -8.21 -5.75
C ALA A 34 10.56 -7.80 -6.18
N LYS A 35 11.30 -8.70 -6.86
CA LYS A 35 12.62 -8.38 -7.40
C LYS A 35 12.58 -7.25 -8.43
N GLU A 36 11.60 -7.28 -9.34
CA GLU A 36 11.43 -6.22 -10.35
C GLU A 36 11.09 -4.86 -9.71
N LEU A 37 10.21 -4.84 -8.69
CA LEU A 37 9.87 -3.63 -7.93
C LEU A 37 11.09 -3.05 -7.21
N ILE A 38 11.87 -3.89 -6.53
CA ILE A 38 13.11 -3.48 -5.86
C ILE A 38 14.12 -2.93 -6.88
N ALA A 39 14.30 -3.62 -8.01
CA ALA A 39 15.18 -3.16 -9.09
C ALA A 39 14.71 -1.85 -9.74
N ALA A 40 13.41 -1.54 -9.69
CA ALA A 40 12.83 -0.26 -10.08
C ALA A 40 12.99 0.84 -9.01
N GLY A 41 13.61 0.53 -7.86
CA GLY A 41 13.82 1.46 -6.76
C GLY A 41 12.56 1.82 -5.98
N VAL A 42 11.55 0.94 -5.95
CA VAL A 42 10.36 1.10 -5.11
C VAL A 42 10.76 0.89 -3.66
N THR A 43 10.31 1.77 -2.77
CA THR A 43 10.68 1.76 -1.34
C THR A 43 9.64 1.12 -0.42
N ILE A 44 8.40 0.93 -0.90
CA ILE A 44 7.32 0.28 -0.15
C ILE A 44 6.61 -0.73 -1.03
N ILE A 45 6.51 -1.97 -0.54
CA ILE A 45 5.81 -3.07 -1.20
C ILE A 45 4.78 -3.64 -0.23
N GLN A 46 3.50 -3.66 -0.65
CA GLN A 46 2.43 -4.35 0.08
C GLN A 46 2.14 -5.69 -0.59
N TYR A 47 2.19 -6.76 0.22
CA TYR A 47 1.82 -8.10 -0.20
C TYR A 47 0.35 -8.37 0.13
N ARG A 48 -0.49 -8.49 -0.92
CA ARG A 48 -1.94 -8.69 -0.87
C ARG A 48 -2.34 -9.96 -1.61
N GLU A 49 -2.06 -11.12 -1.04
CA GLU A 49 -2.45 -12.43 -1.56
C GLU A 49 -3.73 -12.93 -0.85
N LYS A 50 -4.83 -13.06 -1.60
CA LYS A 50 -6.14 -13.42 -1.04
C LYS A 50 -6.51 -14.91 -1.24
N HIS A 51 -5.79 -15.64 -2.09
CA HIS A 51 -6.21 -16.97 -2.54
C HIS A 51 -5.36 -18.12 -1.97
N LYS A 52 -4.09 -17.90 -1.69
CA LYS A 52 -3.21 -18.93 -1.14
C LYS A 52 -3.60 -19.31 0.29
N LYS A 53 -3.42 -20.59 0.64
CA LYS A 53 -3.59 -21.05 2.02
C LYS A 53 -2.51 -20.48 2.93
N TRP A 54 -2.79 -20.39 4.23
CA TRP A 54 -1.95 -19.74 5.25
C TRP A 54 -0.46 -20.15 5.16
N ARG A 55 -0.16 -21.46 5.14
CA ARG A 55 1.24 -21.94 5.08
C ARG A 55 1.97 -21.47 3.82
N ALA A 56 1.32 -21.55 2.66
CA ALA A 56 1.90 -21.10 1.40
C ALA A 56 2.12 -19.58 1.38
N LYS A 57 1.17 -18.81 1.93
CA LYS A 57 1.34 -17.35 2.12
C LYS A 57 2.53 -17.06 3.05
N TYR A 58 2.65 -17.78 4.17
CA TYR A 58 3.72 -17.58 5.15
C TYR A 58 5.10 -17.80 4.53
N GLU A 59 5.31 -18.92 3.85
CA GLU A 59 6.61 -19.22 3.23
C GLU A 59 6.98 -18.18 2.18
N GLU A 60 6.03 -17.80 1.34
CA GLU A 60 6.25 -16.78 0.30
C GLU A 60 6.48 -15.40 0.92
N ALA A 61 5.61 -14.95 1.82
CA ALA A 61 5.71 -13.65 2.48
C ALA A 61 7.01 -13.50 3.27
N LYS A 62 7.43 -14.55 3.98
CA LYS A 62 8.70 -14.58 4.73
C LYS A 62 9.91 -14.38 3.81
N ALA A 63 9.91 -15.07 2.65
CA ALA A 63 10.99 -14.94 1.68
C ALA A 63 11.01 -13.53 1.04
N ILE A 64 9.84 -12.96 0.75
CA ILE A 64 9.72 -11.61 0.19
C ILE A 64 10.08 -10.55 1.23
N ALA A 65 9.65 -10.70 2.50
CA ALA A 65 10.03 -9.80 3.58
C ALA A 65 11.55 -9.75 3.75
N GLN A 66 12.22 -10.91 3.78
CA GLN A 66 13.68 -10.96 3.85
C GLN A 66 14.34 -10.26 2.66
N LEU A 67 13.84 -10.50 1.44
CA LEU A 67 14.34 -9.82 0.24
C LEU A 67 14.16 -8.29 0.34
N CYS A 68 13.04 -7.81 0.85
CA CYS A 68 12.78 -6.39 1.06
C CYS A 68 13.76 -5.80 2.09
N HIS A 69 13.97 -6.47 3.22
CA HIS A 69 14.91 -6.05 4.27
C HIS A 69 16.35 -5.96 3.77
N ASP A 70 16.79 -6.95 2.98
CA ASP A 70 18.14 -6.97 2.39
C ASP A 70 18.40 -5.77 1.46
N HIS A 71 17.32 -5.13 0.96
CA HIS A 71 17.39 -3.99 0.04
C HIS A 71 16.83 -2.67 0.63
N ASN A 72 16.60 -2.62 1.94
CA ASN A 72 16.03 -1.44 2.63
C ASN A 72 14.67 -1.00 2.05
N VAL A 73 13.81 -1.97 1.71
CA VAL A 73 12.44 -1.75 1.24
C VAL A 73 11.47 -2.14 2.34
N THR A 74 10.48 -1.29 2.60
CA THR A 74 9.42 -1.54 3.59
C THR A 74 8.47 -2.62 3.09
N PHE A 75 8.29 -3.68 3.87
CA PHE A 75 7.37 -4.77 3.56
C PHE A 75 6.09 -4.67 4.39
N ILE A 76 4.95 -4.47 3.73
CA ILE A 76 3.63 -4.36 4.36
C ILE A 76 2.81 -5.61 4.07
N MET A 77 2.28 -6.24 5.13
CA MET A 77 1.30 -7.33 5.02
C MET A 77 -0.11 -6.77 4.94
N ASN A 78 -0.90 -7.23 3.98
CA ASN A 78 -2.32 -6.87 3.89
C ASN A 78 -3.18 -7.80 4.76
N ASP A 79 -4.12 -7.26 5.54
CA ASP A 79 -5.15 -7.87 6.37
C ASP A 79 -4.63 -8.76 7.52
N SER A 80 -3.78 -9.72 7.24
CA SER A 80 -3.44 -10.84 8.12
C SER A 80 -2.40 -10.47 9.18
N THR A 81 -2.85 -10.03 10.36
CA THR A 81 -1.98 -9.66 11.48
C THR A 81 -1.09 -10.80 11.96
N ASP A 82 -1.62 -12.01 12.03
CA ASP A 82 -0.89 -13.22 12.42
C ASP A 82 0.25 -13.56 11.45
N LEU A 83 -0.01 -13.45 10.14
CA LEU A 83 1.02 -13.65 9.12
C LEU A 83 2.08 -12.56 9.14
N ALA A 84 1.69 -11.30 9.36
CA ALA A 84 2.62 -10.18 9.46
C ALA A 84 3.64 -10.40 10.58
N ILE A 85 3.15 -10.77 11.77
CA ILE A 85 4.00 -11.08 12.92
C ILE A 85 4.90 -12.29 12.61
N ALA A 86 4.33 -13.36 12.04
CA ALA A 86 5.06 -14.60 11.78
C ALA A 86 6.16 -14.43 10.72
N CYS A 87 5.96 -13.60 9.69
CA CYS A 87 6.94 -13.38 8.62
C CYS A 87 7.89 -12.20 8.88
N GLY A 88 7.68 -11.45 9.97
CA GLY A 88 8.50 -10.29 10.32
C GLY A 88 8.24 -9.08 9.40
N ALA A 89 6.97 -8.85 9.00
CA ALA A 89 6.62 -7.67 8.23
C ALA A 89 6.88 -6.37 9.02
N ASP A 90 7.28 -5.33 8.32
CA ASP A 90 7.52 -4.01 8.89
C ASP A 90 6.21 -3.31 9.25
N GLY A 91 5.16 -3.59 8.50
CA GLY A 91 3.83 -3.01 8.74
C GLY A 91 2.69 -3.92 8.33
N ILE A 92 1.50 -3.47 8.70
CA ILE A 92 0.22 -4.15 8.42
C ILE A 92 -0.75 -3.13 7.87
N HIS A 93 -1.44 -3.47 6.79
CA HIS A 93 -2.50 -2.65 6.24
C HIS A 93 -3.84 -3.38 6.34
N VAL A 94 -4.82 -2.79 7.01
CA VAL A 94 -6.14 -3.37 7.26
C VAL A 94 -7.27 -2.57 6.61
N GLY A 95 -8.33 -3.27 6.21
CA GLY A 95 -9.60 -2.67 5.78
C GLY A 95 -10.59 -2.47 6.91
N GLN A 96 -11.79 -1.96 6.57
CA GLN A 96 -12.85 -1.69 7.56
C GLN A 96 -13.48 -2.96 8.15
N ASP A 97 -13.43 -4.08 7.42
CA ASP A 97 -13.95 -5.38 7.84
C ASP A 97 -12.89 -6.26 8.52
N ASP A 98 -11.63 -5.80 8.60
CA ASP A 98 -10.53 -6.53 9.22
C ASP A 98 -10.41 -6.18 10.72
N ALA A 99 -9.34 -6.66 11.36
CA ALA A 99 -9.06 -6.31 12.75
C ALA A 99 -8.83 -4.79 12.90
N PRO A 100 -9.52 -4.11 13.85
CA PRO A 100 -9.29 -2.69 14.09
C PRO A 100 -7.81 -2.37 14.41
N ALA A 101 -7.33 -1.19 13.99
CA ALA A 101 -5.93 -0.80 14.17
C ALA A 101 -5.46 -0.89 15.64
N GLN A 102 -6.34 -0.59 16.59
CA GLN A 102 -6.08 -0.74 18.02
C GLN A 102 -5.75 -2.19 18.40
N ILE A 103 -6.48 -3.17 17.85
CA ILE A 103 -6.25 -4.61 18.10
C ILE A 103 -4.96 -5.06 17.41
N VAL A 104 -4.74 -4.61 16.18
CA VAL A 104 -3.48 -4.87 15.45
C VAL A 104 -2.28 -4.37 16.28
N ARG A 105 -2.37 -3.16 16.83
CA ARG A 105 -1.33 -2.56 17.69
C ARG A 105 -1.06 -3.39 18.95
N GLN A 106 -2.12 -3.91 19.60
CA GLN A 106 -1.98 -4.77 20.79
C GLN A 106 -1.26 -6.08 20.48
N LEU A 107 -1.54 -6.67 19.30
CA LEU A 107 -0.97 -7.96 18.90
C LEU A 107 0.46 -7.83 18.34
N ALA A 108 0.71 -6.82 17.52
CA ALA A 108 1.95 -6.66 16.77
C ALA A 108 2.99 -5.79 17.51
N GLY A 109 2.59 -5.08 18.56
CA GLY A 109 3.49 -4.23 19.34
C GLY A 109 3.61 -2.78 18.83
N PRO A 110 4.42 -1.96 19.51
CA PRO A 110 4.49 -0.51 19.27
C PRO A 110 5.23 -0.16 17.98
N ASP A 111 6.12 -1.02 17.51
CA ASP A 111 7.06 -0.70 16.42
C ASP A 111 6.52 -0.99 15.02
N VAL A 112 5.44 -1.79 14.92
CA VAL A 112 4.82 -2.13 13.63
C VAL A 112 4.08 -0.93 13.05
N PHE A 113 4.27 -0.67 11.76
CA PHE A 113 3.65 0.41 11.02
C PHE A 113 2.24 0.01 10.56
N ILE A 114 1.20 0.71 11.00
CA ILE A 114 -0.20 0.33 10.75
C ILE A 114 -0.87 1.31 9.78
N GLY A 115 -1.34 0.78 8.66
CA GLY A 115 -2.19 1.49 7.70
C GLY A 115 -3.65 1.04 7.79
N VAL A 116 -4.56 1.95 7.56
CA VAL A 116 -6.01 1.67 7.52
C VAL A 116 -6.61 2.18 6.23
N SER A 117 -7.36 1.33 5.52
CA SER A 117 -8.17 1.75 4.36
C SER A 117 -9.31 2.65 4.82
N THR A 118 -9.50 3.80 4.17
CA THR A 118 -10.56 4.76 4.47
C THR A 118 -11.17 5.30 3.19
N ASN A 119 -12.47 5.60 3.21
CA ASN A 119 -13.22 6.20 2.12
C ASN A 119 -13.94 7.47 2.57
N THR A 120 -14.28 7.57 3.86
CA THR A 120 -15.08 8.65 4.46
C THR A 120 -14.28 9.43 5.50
N ILE A 121 -14.75 10.63 5.83
CA ILE A 121 -14.18 11.47 6.90
C ILE A 121 -14.28 10.76 8.25
N ASP A 122 -15.37 10.05 8.52
CA ASP A 122 -15.57 9.39 9.81
C ASP A 122 -14.62 8.19 9.97
N GLU A 123 -14.37 7.42 8.90
CA GLU A 123 -13.37 6.35 8.91
C GLU A 123 -11.94 6.91 9.11
N MET A 124 -11.62 8.06 8.51
CA MET A 124 -10.33 8.72 8.74
C MET A 124 -10.17 9.13 10.21
N LYS A 125 -11.20 9.76 10.81
CA LYS A 125 -11.19 10.11 12.24
C LYS A 125 -11.04 8.89 13.13
N GLN A 126 -11.73 7.80 12.80
CA GLN A 126 -11.63 6.55 13.55
C GLN A 126 -10.24 5.92 13.44
N ALA A 127 -9.66 5.91 12.24
CA ALA A 127 -8.29 5.42 12.04
C ALA A 127 -7.25 6.16 12.90
N LEU A 128 -7.38 7.49 13.00
CA LEU A 128 -6.54 8.31 13.89
C LEU A 128 -6.75 7.93 15.37
N ALA A 129 -8.01 7.83 15.79
CA ALA A 129 -8.37 7.47 17.17
C ALA A 129 -7.87 6.08 17.57
N ASP A 130 -7.86 5.13 16.63
CA ASP A 130 -7.40 3.75 16.81
C ASP A 130 -5.86 3.60 16.71
N GLY A 131 -5.14 4.70 16.46
CA GLY A 131 -3.68 4.71 16.44
C GLY A 131 -3.06 4.16 15.17
N ALA A 132 -3.69 4.35 14.02
CA ALA A 132 -3.06 4.15 12.72
C ALA A 132 -1.85 5.07 12.54
N ASP A 133 -0.89 4.66 11.72
CA ASP A 133 0.29 5.45 11.36
C ASP A 133 0.13 6.15 9.99
N TYR A 134 -0.74 5.64 9.13
CA TYR A 134 -1.15 6.24 7.86
C TYR A 134 -2.52 5.73 7.42
N VAL A 135 -3.11 6.36 6.44
CA VAL A 135 -4.36 5.90 5.82
C VAL A 135 -4.19 5.65 4.32
N GLY A 136 -4.83 4.58 3.84
CA GLY A 136 -5.10 4.36 2.43
C GLY A 136 -6.45 5.00 2.10
N PHE A 137 -6.45 6.06 1.31
CA PHE A 137 -7.66 6.84 1.03
C PHE A 137 -8.13 6.65 -0.41
N GLY A 138 -9.34 6.15 -0.57
CA GLY A 138 -9.91 5.88 -1.89
C GLY A 138 -11.20 5.05 -1.83
N PRO A 139 -11.75 4.66 -3.01
CA PRO A 139 -11.11 4.82 -4.33
C PRO A 139 -11.20 6.25 -4.87
N MET A 140 -10.08 6.73 -5.45
CA MET A 140 -10.04 8.06 -6.06
C MET A 140 -10.76 8.12 -7.41
N PHE A 141 -10.78 7.00 -8.14
CA PHE A 141 -11.43 6.81 -9.43
C PHE A 141 -12.09 5.43 -9.48
N PRO A 142 -13.05 5.19 -10.38
CA PRO A 142 -13.63 3.87 -10.59
C PRO A 142 -12.55 2.82 -10.85
N THR A 143 -12.66 1.64 -10.21
CA THR A 143 -11.65 0.59 -10.29
C THR A 143 -12.28 -0.80 -10.31
N GLN A 144 -11.62 -1.75 -10.96
CA GLN A 144 -11.98 -3.17 -10.98
C GLN A 144 -10.92 -4.06 -10.30
N SER A 145 -9.82 -3.46 -9.79
CA SER A 145 -8.73 -4.21 -9.15
C SER A 145 -9.11 -4.80 -7.79
N LYS A 146 -10.19 -4.31 -7.18
CA LYS A 146 -10.81 -4.83 -5.95
C LYS A 146 -12.29 -5.08 -6.28
N LYS A 147 -12.76 -6.33 -6.10
CA LYS A 147 -14.15 -6.72 -6.42
C LYS A 147 -15.19 -5.99 -5.56
N ASP A 148 -14.80 -5.65 -4.33
CA ASP A 148 -15.60 -5.00 -3.30
C ASP A 148 -15.15 -3.54 -3.12
N ALA A 149 -14.86 -2.84 -4.23
CA ALA A 149 -14.46 -1.44 -4.15
C ALA A 149 -15.66 -0.57 -3.76
N ASP A 150 -15.45 0.28 -2.75
CA ASP A 150 -16.41 1.29 -2.33
C ASP A 150 -16.71 2.29 -3.45
N GLU A 151 -17.68 3.17 -3.23
CA GLU A 151 -17.93 4.31 -4.11
C GLU A 151 -16.72 5.26 -4.12
N VAL A 152 -16.55 5.99 -5.22
CA VAL A 152 -15.49 7.01 -5.33
C VAL A 152 -15.66 8.05 -4.22
N VAL A 153 -14.56 8.44 -3.60
CA VAL A 153 -14.52 9.40 -2.49
C VAL A 153 -15.22 10.71 -2.87
N THR A 154 -15.92 11.30 -1.90
CA THR A 154 -16.61 12.59 -2.13
C THR A 154 -15.62 13.76 -2.18
N PRO A 155 -15.98 14.89 -2.85
CA PRO A 155 -15.15 16.09 -2.86
C PRO A 155 -14.83 16.62 -1.45
N GLU A 156 -15.77 16.51 -0.51
CA GLU A 156 -15.61 16.94 0.88
C GLU A 156 -14.58 16.05 1.62
N ALA A 157 -14.67 14.72 1.44
CA ALA A 157 -13.71 13.79 2.03
C ALA A 157 -12.30 14.02 1.44
N LYS A 158 -12.22 14.32 0.14
CA LYS A 158 -10.96 14.64 -0.54
C LYS A 158 -10.33 15.92 -0.01
N ALA A 159 -11.13 16.98 0.19
CA ALA A 159 -10.66 18.23 0.80
C ALA A 159 -10.17 18.01 2.25
N TYR A 160 -10.87 17.18 3.01
CA TYR A 160 -10.46 16.83 4.37
C TYR A 160 -9.11 16.06 4.37
N ALA A 161 -8.94 15.09 3.46
CA ALA A 161 -7.74 14.27 3.35
C ALA A 161 -6.47 15.09 3.05
N LEU A 162 -6.57 16.20 2.33
CA LEU A 162 -5.44 17.09 2.04
C LEU A 162 -4.88 17.82 3.28
N HIS A 163 -5.65 17.89 4.36
CA HIS A 163 -5.29 18.55 5.61
C HIS A 163 -5.28 17.57 6.80
N TYR A 164 -5.29 16.26 6.50
CA TYR A 164 -5.33 15.24 7.54
C TYR A 164 -3.99 15.10 8.26
N GLU A 165 -4.05 14.72 9.55
CA GLU A 165 -2.87 14.69 10.43
C GLU A 165 -1.89 13.57 10.10
N LEU A 166 -2.39 12.42 9.60
CA LEU A 166 -1.55 11.29 9.21
C LEU A 166 -1.21 11.33 7.72
N PRO A 167 -0.13 10.69 7.29
CA PRO A 167 0.18 10.48 5.89
C PRO A 167 -0.99 9.82 5.15
N VAL A 168 -1.34 10.36 3.98
CA VAL A 168 -2.41 9.87 3.12
C VAL A 168 -1.82 9.23 1.88
N VAL A 169 -2.12 7.95 1.67
CA VAL A 169 -1.81 7.19 0.46
C VAL A 169 -3.08 7.07 -0.37
N THR A 170 -3.15 7.74 -1.50
CA THR A 170 -4.30 7.63 -2.38
C THR A 170 -4.30 6.31 -3.12
N ILE A 171 -5.49 5.70 -3.27
CA ILE A 171 -5.67 4.40 -3.90
C ILE A 171 -6.95 4.36 -4.73
N GLY A 172 -7.08 3.36 -5.60
CA GLY A 172 -8.27 3.07 -6.40
C GLY A 172 -8.32 3.85 -7.71
N GLY A 173 -8.11 3.12 -8.81
CA GLY A 173 -8.14 3.66 -10.17
C GLY A 173 -7.01 4.63 -10.52
N VAL A 174 -6.00 4.76 -9.66
CA VAL A 174 -4.83 5.61 -9.95
C VAL A 174 -4.02 5.01 -11.10
N SER A 175 -3.74 5.82 -12.10
CA SER A 175 -3.05 5.44 -13.33
C SER A 175 -2.13 6.56 -13.83
N LEU A 176 -1.34 6.26 -14.86
CA LEU A 176 -0.44 7.26 -15.47
C LEU A 176 -1.20 8.47 -16.03
N GLU A 177 -2.45 8.26 -16.49
CA GLU A 177 -3.29 9.30 -17.10
C GLU A 177 -3.86 10.29 -16.08
N ASN A 178 -4.02 9.86 -14.81
CA ASN A 178 -4.72 10.68 -13.81
C ASN A 178 -3.88 11.03 -12.56
N ILE A 179 -2.74 10.37 -12.35
CA ILE A 179 -1.89 10.61 -11.17
C ILE A 179 -1.41 12.07 -11.07
N ARG A 180 -1.17 12.73 -12.23
CA ARG A 180 -0.72 14.11 -12.24
C ARG A 180 -1.76 15.06 -11.63
N SER A 181 -3.06 14.83 -11.88
CA SER A 181 -4.11 15.67 -11.29
C SER A 181 -4.15 15.56 -9.77
N LEU A 182 -3.99 14.34 -9.22
CA LEU A 182 -3.92 14.15 -7.77
C LEU A 182 -2.68 14.80 -7.16
N TYR A 183 -1.55 14.73 -7.85
CA TYR A 183 -0.32 15.37 -7.40
C TYR A 183 -0.45 16.90 -7.38
N ASP A 184 -1.06 17.51 -8.40
CA ASP A 184 -1.31 18.95 -8.48
C ASP A 184 -2.31 19.41 -7.41
N GLU A 185 -3.26 18.56 -7.01
CA GLU A 185 -4.16 18.80 -5.88
C GLU A 185 -3.45 18.78 -4.52
N GLY A 186 -2.28 18.15 -4.40
CA GLY A 186 -1.51 18.12 -3.15
C GLY A 186 -1.20 16.74 -2.60
N PHE A 187 -1.73 15.65 -3.16
CA PHE A 187 -1.36 14.29 -2.74
C PHE A 187 0.06 13.93 -3.14
N ARG A 188 0.73 13.09 -2.35
CA ARG A 188 2.17 12.79 -2.54
C ARG A 188 2.50 11.31 -2.60
N SER A 189 1.64 10.41 -2.13
CA SER A 189 1.84 8.96 -2.12
C SER A 189 0.65 8.25 -2.79
N PHE A 190 0.94 7.32 -3.68
CA PHE A 190 -0.04 6.70 -4.58
C PHE A 190 0.11 5.18 -4.56
N ALA A 191 -0.87 4.48 -4.00
CA ALA A 191 -0.93 3.02 -4.03
C ALA A 191 -1.50 2.53 -5.36
N MET A 192 -0.75 1.67 -6.04
CA MET A 192 -1.09 1.20 -7.37
C MET A 192 -0.89 -0.32 -7.50
N ILE A 193 -1.79 -0.96 -8.24
CA ILE A 193 -1.71 -2.37 -8.63
C ILE A 193 -1.47 -2.45 -10.14
N SER A 194 -2.54 -2.36 -10.93
CA SER A 194 -2.51 -2.57 -12.39
C SER A 194 -1.59 -1.60 -13.14
N ALA A 195 -1.45 -0.37 -12.65
CA ALA A 195 -0.57 0.63 -13.26
C ALA A 195 0.93 0.29 -13.13
N ILE A 196 1.29 -0.63 -12.22
CA ILE A 196 2.67 -1.06 -11.99
C ILE A 196 2.81 -2.56 -12.25
N VAL A 197 2.26 -3.41 -11.37
CA VAL A 197 2.47 -4.86 -11.45
C VAL A 197 1.68 -5.52 -12.59
N GLY A 198 0.66 -4.85 -13.11
CA GLY A 198 -0.06 -5.23 -14.32
C GLY A 198 0.66 -4.83 -15.62
N GLN A 199 1.84 -4.24 -15.57
CA GLN A 199 2.63 -3.88 -16.73
C GLN A 199 3.70 -4.94 -17.03
N LYS A 200 4.01 -5.17 -18.32
CA LYS A 200 5.07 -6.09 -18.74
C LYS A 200 6.46 -5.61 -18.30
N ASP A 201 6.67 -4.32 -18.27
CA ASP A 201 7.88 -3.63 -17.84
C ASP A 201 7.57 -2.80 -16.59
N ILE A 202 7.77 -3.39 -15.42
CA ILE A 202 7.55 -2.73 -14.13
C ILE A 202 8.50 -1.52 -13.97
N LYS A 203 9.77 -1.68 -14.34
CA LYS A 203 10.75 -0.61 -14.22
C LYS A 203 10.35 0.60 -15.06
N GLY A 204 10.04 0.38 -16.33
CA GLY A 204 9.59 1.47 -17.21
C GLY A 204 8.28 2.11 -16.75
N ALA A 205 7.35 1.34 -16.14
CA ALA A 205 6.13 1.89 -15.56
C ALA A 205 6.41 2.82 -14.36
N VAL A 206 7.26 2.39 -13.43
CA VAL A 206 7.69 3.19 -12.27
C VAL A 206 8.42 4.46 -12.71
N GLU A 207 9.34 4.35 -13.66
CA GLU A 207 10.08 5.50 -14.21
C GLU A 207 9.12 6.52 -14.85
N LYS A 208 8.14 6.08 -15.65
CA LYS A 208 7.14 6.96 -16.27
C LYS A 208 6.29 7.68 -15.22
N ILE A 209 5.88 6.99 -14.15
CA ILE A 209 5.14 7.59 -13.05
C ILE A 209 5.97 8.70 -12.41
N ARG A 210 7.23 8.43 -12.05
CA ARG A 210 8.11 9.43 -11.45
C ARG A 210 8.34 10.63 -12.39
N GLN A 211 8.61 10.38 -13.67
CA GLN A 211 8.77 11.43 -14.69
C GLN A 211 7.52 12.30 -14.84
N THR A 212 6.32 11.68 -14.85
CA THR A 212 5.04 12.41 -14.91
C THR A 212 4.87 13.36 -13.72
N LEU A 213 5.43 13.00 -12.57
CA LEU A 213 5.39 13.81 -11.35
C LEU A 213 6.58 14.78 -11.19
N GLY A 214 7.53 14.78 -12.15
CA GLY A 214 8.74 15.60 -12.08
C GLY A 214 9.76 15.13 -11.05
N ARG A 215 9.82 13.81 -10.85
CA ARG A 215 10.69 13.13 -9.90
C ARG A 215 11.72 12.24 -10.61
#